data_a10be8e3a28bba1e4e5917f950ffe4d6
#
_entry.id   a10be8e3a28bba1e4e5917f950ffe4d6
#
_cell.length_a   1.000
_cell.length_b   1.000
_cell.length_c   1.000
_cell.angle_alpha   90.00
_cell.angle_beta   90.00
_cell.angle_gamma   90.00
#
_symmetry.space_group_name_H-M   'P 1'
#
loop_
_entity.id
_entity.type
_entity.pdbx_description
1 polymer ?
#
loop_
_entity_poly.entity_id
_entity_poly.type
_entity_poly.pdbx_seq_one_letter_code
_entity_poly.pdbx_strand_id
1 'polypeptide(L)'
;MRKTFLLLCFTFSVFCFSFAQDTWTIKAAAINPANYFGETVANGMIGIVSSPDPFKVKDVVLNGAFDLYGRGRVSNILKTFNFVNMYLEVDGARIESFNQVQNARQALDMRHGSMTTSFSFGDKAAVAYTHYALRHLPYTALVDVTITAKKDIQITPASVMEAPDMLKDVQNYYNEIDRPHVRISLLTSVAKSPTGKLLMAASNSFLFNEPHGSEPSVIHEMWDNNMHLLKFRKKLKAGETYHFAVVGSAITSAHHDDPLNEAERLTIFATLEGRNRLLQFHNKAWDELWKSDIVIRGDDATQREVHSMLYHLYAFAREGTAYSLSPMGLSGLGYNGHAFWDTEIWMYPSLLLLQPKIAESLVEYRYQRLQAAKHNAFSHGYKGAMYPWESAASGNEETPVWALSGPFEHHITADVAIAAWNYYSVTHDKEWLREKGYPILKETADFWASRVERNGPGKYDIKNVVAADEWAENVDNNAFTNAAAKANLKYATDAAKLLGIAPDTDWMNVYNNIPILKFPDGVTKEHAAYKGEKIKQGDVNLLAYPLKEVTDAAAIKKDLDYYEPRVGEGPAMTHAIFLFYIHGSEMLIKHIKLLKSAIRLICVLRLV
;
A
#
# COMPACT_ATOMS: atom_id res chain seq x y z
N MET A 1 -20.53 80.68 19.08
CA MET A 1 -20.89 79.30 19.52
C MET A 1 -20.77 78.38 18.34
N ARG A 2 -19.67 77.68 18.18
CA ARG A 2 -19.48 76.60 17.17
C ARG A 2 -19.48 75.29 17.91
N LYS A 3 -20.48 74.41 17.63
CA LYS A 3 -20.55 73.06 18.15
C LYS A 3 -19.79 72.15 17.19
N THR A 4 -18.70 71.55 17.64
CA THR A 4 -17.93 70.52 16.95
C THR A 4 -18.54 69.16 17.25
N PHE A 5 -19.02 68.47 16.22
CA PHE A 5 -19.49 67.08 16.31
C PHE A 5 -18.31 66.15 16.08
N LEU A 6 -17.95 65.36 17.09
CA LEU A 6 -16.97 64.30 16.97
C LEU A 6 -17.67 63.02 16.50
N LEU A 7 -17.34 62.54 15.30
CA LEU A 7 -17.83 61.28 14.75
C LEU A 7 -16.84 60.17 15.17
N LEU A 8 -17.25 59.31 16.10
CA LEU A 8 -16.49 58.12 16.47
C LEU A 8 -16.81 57.00 15.47
N CYS A 9 -15.87 56.71 14.55
CA CYS A 9 -15.93 55.50 13.72
C CYS A 9 -15.47 54.30 14.52
N PHE A 10 -16.42 53.43 14.94
CA PHE A 10 -16.10 52.08 15.45
C PHE A 10 -15.85 51.17 14.27
N THR A 11 -14.58 50.85 14.00
CA THR A 11 -14.22 49.78 13.07
C THR A 11 -14.39 48.45 13.81
N PHE A 12 -15.45 47.73 13.51
CA PHE A 12 -15.64 46.35 13.91
C PHE A 12 -14.66 45.47 13.07
N SER A 13 -13.52 45.15 13.62
CA SER A 13 -12.66 44.08 13.07
C SER A 13 -13.33 42.75 13.34
N VAL A 14 -14.04 42.22 12.35
CA VAL A 14 -14.51 40.81 12.39
C VAL A 14 -13.28 39.93 12.28
N PHE A 15 -12.78 39.46 13.41
CA PHE A 15 -11.86 38.34 13.43
C PHE A 15 -12.64 37.09 13.00
N CYS A 16 -12.56 36.74 11.72
CA CYS A 16 -12.90 35.38 11.28
C CYS A 16 -11.89 34.43 11.91
N PHE A 17 -12.26 33.81 13.03
CA PHE A 17 -11.58 32.60 13.49
C PHE A 17 -11.86 31.52 12.46
N SER A 18 -10.98 31.35 11.49
CA SER A 18 -10.92 30.14 10.69
C SER A 18 -10.49 29.03 11.65
N PHE A 19 -11.43 28.21 12.09
CA PHE A 19 -11.06 26.96 12.78
C PHE A 19 -10.29 26.13 11.76
N ALA A 20 -9.00 25.89 12.00
CA ALA A 20 -8.21 24.97 11.20
C ALA A 20 -8.96 23.64 11.12
N GLN A 21 -9.27 23.20 9.91
CA GLN A 21 -9.94 21.92 9.70
C GLN A 21 -8.95 20.81 10.06
N ASP A 22 -9.44 19.78 10.75
CA ASP A 22 -8.63 18.59 11.06
C ASP A 22 -8.16 17.92 9.76
N THR A 23 -6.85 17.98 9.51
CA THR A 23 -6.22 17.45 8.29
C THR A 23 -5.74 16.01 8.45
N TRP A 24 -5.87 15.43 9.65
CA TRP A 24 -5.39 14.10 9.98
C TRP A 24 -6.47 13.04 10.01
N THR A 25 -7.74 13.44 9.93
CA THR A 25 -8.84 12.50 10.09
C THR A 25 -9.76 12.48 8.87
N ILE A 26 -10.05 11.28 8.38
CA ILE A 26 -11.11 11.01 7.40
C ILE A 26 -12.32 10.49 8.16
N LYS A 27 -13.49 11.11 7.98
CA LYS A 27 -14.71 10.80 8.73
C LYS A 27 -15.86 10.42 7.81
N ALA A 28 -16.56 9.33 8.14
CA ALA A 28 -17.84 8.97 7.58
C ALA A 28 -18.92 9.15 8.65
N ALA A 29 -19.89 10.03 8.39
CA ALA A 29 -21.02 10.30 9.28
C ALA A 29 -22.21 9.34 9.06
N ALA A 30 -22.19 8.57 7.96
CA ALA A 30 -23.18 7.55 7.64
C ALA A 30 -22.47 6.34 7.01
N ILE A 31 -22.93 5.15 7.34
CA ILE A 31 -22.43 3.90 6.79
C ILE A 31 -23.54 3.32 5.90
N ASN A 32 -23.26 3.22 4.60
CA ASN A 32 -24.17 2.61 3.63
C ASN A 32 -23.60 1.25 3.17
N PRO A 33 -24.12 0.12 3.66
CA PRO A 33 -23.59 -1.20 3.30
C PRO A 33 -23.64 -1.52 1.79
N ALA A 34 -24.59 -0.93 1.05
CA ALA A 34 -24.74 -1.16 -0.39
C ALA A 34 -23.67 -0.43 -1.23
N ASN A 35 -23.01 0.57 -0.65
CA ASN A 35 -21.94 1.34 -1.30
C ASN A 35 -20.86 1.67 -0.26
N TYR A 36 -20.17 0.64 0.22
CA TYR A 36 -19.17 0.75 1.26
C TYR A 36 -17.78 0.40 0.73
N PHE A 37 -16.89 1.36 0.78
CA PHE A 37 -15.48 1.20 0.50
C PHE A 37 -14.71 1.54 1.78
N GLY A 38 -14.36 0.47 2.52
CA GLY A 38 -13.76 0.62 3.83
C GLY A 38 -12.30 1.04 3.77
N GLU A 39 -11.93 1.98 4.64
CA GLU A 39 -10.53 2.35 4.85
C GLU A 39 -9.74 1.19 5.46
N THR A 40 -8.44 1.18 5.23
CA THR A 40 -7.54 0.13 5.71
C THR A 40 -6.57 0.68 6.73
N VAL A 41 -6.45 0.02 7.88
CA VAL A 41 -5.33 0.21 8.79
C VAL A 41 -4.29 -0.88 8.54
N ALA A 42 -3.02 -0.47 8.43
CA ALA A 42 -1.95 -1.41 8.10
C ALA A 42 -0.62 -1.01 8.75
N ASN A 43 0.33 -1.96 8.77
CA ASN A 43 1.66 -1.75 9.35
C ASN A 43 2.80 -2.22 8.44
N GLY A 44 2.52 -2.47 7.17
CA GLY A 44 3.45 -3.00 6.17
C GLY A 44 3.51 -4.53 6.13
N MET A 45 2.91 -5.22 7.11
CA MET A 45 2.80 -6.69 7.13
C MET A 45 1.35 -7.14 7.19
N ILE A 46 0.54 -6.53 8.05
CA ILE A 46 -0.90 -6.79 8.15
C ILE A 46 -1.66 -5.59 7.59
N GLY A 47 -2.65 -5.85 6.74
CA GLY A 47 -3.69 -4.90 6.33
C GLY A 47 -5.05 -5.37 6.85
N ILE A 48 -5.74 -4.51 7.59
CA ILE A 48 -7.08 -4.74 8.14
C ILE A 48 -8.04 -3.84 7.39
N VAL A 49 -8.89 -4.44 6.57
CA VAL A 49 -9.88 -3.72 5.75
C VAL A 49 -11.18 -3.62 6.54
N SER A 50 -11.67 -2.40 6.76
CA SER A 50 -12.89 -2.17 7.51
C SER A 50 -14.13 -2.72 6.80
N SER A 51 -15.19 -3.00 7.57
CA SER A 51 -16.45 -3.60 7.11
C SER A 51 -17.64 -2.65 7.35
N PRO A 52 -18.69 -2.75 6.55
CA PRO A 52 -19.98 -2.11 6.84
C PRO A 52 -20.76 -2.80 7.98
N ASP A 53 -20.25 -3.91 8.53
CA ASP A 53 -20.88 -4.62 9.65
C ASP A 53 -20.21 -4.25 10.98
N PRO A 54 -21.00 -4.04 12.07
CA PRO A 54 -20.44 -3.74 13.38
C PRO A 54 -19.49 -4.83 13.87
N PHE A 55 -18.34 -4.42 14.43
CA PHE A 55 -17.34 -5.30 15.03
C PHE A 55 -16.67 -6.29 14.06
N LYS A 56 -16.95 -6.22 12.76
CA LYS A 56 -16.30 -7.05 11.75
C LYS A 56 -15.29 -6.27 10.94
N VAL A 57 -14.35 -7.00 10.40
CA VAL A 57 -13.48 -6.55 9.31
C VAL A 57 -13.84 -7.33 8.04
N LYS A 58 -13.66 -6.71 6.88
CA LYS A 58 -13.92 -7.36 5.59
C LYS A 58 -12.86 -8.42 5.33
N ASP A 59 -11.60 -8.02 5.46
CA ASP A 59 -10.45 -8.87 5.18
C ASP A 59 -9.29 -8.53 6.10
N VAL A 60 -8.49 -9.52 6.44
CA VAL A 60 -7.13 -9.34 6.97
C VAL A 60 -6.15 -9.91 5.96
N VAL A 61 -5.36 -9.04 5.34
CA VAL A 61 -4.36 -9.38 4.32
C VAL A 61 -2.99 -9.47 4.97
N LEU A 62 -2.21 -10.49 4.64
CA LEU A 62 -0.86 -10.68 5.17
C LEU A 62 0.18 -10.59 4.06
N ASN A 63 1.06 -9.57 4.13
CA ASN A 63 2.11 -9.34 3.15
C ASN A 63 3.08 -10.53 3.09
N GLY A 64 3.49 -10.92 1.87
CA GLY A 64 4.38 -12.07 1.65
C GLY A 64 3.68 -13.43 1.62
N ALA A 65 2.41 -13.52 1.99
CA ALA A 65 1.63 -14.76 1.91
C ALA A 65 0.99 -14.88 0.52
N PHE A 66 1.57 -15.71 -0.36
CA PHE A 66 1.09 -15.91 -1.72
C PHE A 66 0.89 -17.39 -2.02
N ASP A 67 -0.25 -17.71 -2.64
CA ASP A 67 -0.53 -19.04 -3.18
C ASP A 67 -1.43 -18.94 -4.41
N LEU A 68 -1.52 -20.00 -5.18
CA LEU A 68 -2.36 -20.06 -6.36
C LEU A 68 -3.83 -19.94 -5.96
N TYR A 69 -4.47 -18.83 -6.33
CA TYR A 69 -5.84 -18.53 -5.95
C TYR A 69 -6.49 -17.53 -6.93
N GLY A 70 -7.80 -17.67 -7.13
CA GLY A 70 -8.58 -16.77 -7.97
C GLY A 70 -8.42 -17.02 -9.47
N ARG A 71 -8.56 -15.94 -10.26
CA ARG A 71 -8.47 -16.01 -11.73
C ARG A 71 -7.01 -15.93 -12.19
N GLY A 72 -6.75 -16.43 -13.40
CA GLY A 72 -5.47 -16.24 -14.08
C GLY A 72 -4.51 -17.40 -13.92
N ARG A 73 -4.76 -18.35 -13.05
CA ARG A 73 -3.83 -19.45 -12.73
C ARG A 73 -2.45 -18.95 -12.28
N VAL A 74 -2.46 -17.86 -11.54
CA VAL A 74 -1.30 -17.18 -10.96
C VAL A 74 -1.43 -17.15 -9.44
N SER A 75 -0.36 -16.84 -8.73
CA SER A 75 -0.44 -16.64 -7.29
C SER A 75 -1.24 -15.37 -6.96
N ASN A 76 -1.78 -15.32 -5.75
CA ASN A 76 -2.47 -14.16 -5.23
C ASN A 76 -2.04 -13.95 -3.78
N ILE A 77 -1.97 -12.70 -3.34
CA ILE A 77 -1.84 -12.40 -1.92
C ILE A 77 -3.05 -12.98 -1.18
N LEU A 78 -2.81 -13.57 -0.02
CA LEU A 78 -3.85 -14.29 0.71
C LEU A 78 -4.45 -13.45 1.82
N LYS A 79 -5.74 -13.69 2.06
CA LYS A 79 -6.37 -13.34 3.33
C LYS A 79 -5.89 -14.33 4.39
N THR A 80 -5.67 -13.85 5.61
CA THR A 80 -5.53 -14.69 6.79
C THR A 80 -6.84 -14.77 7.56
N PHE A 81 -6.85 -15.43 8.71
CA PHE A 81 -8.00 -15.45 9.61
C PHE A 81 -8.46 -14.04 9.98
N ASN A 82 -9.76 -13.82 10.06
CA ASN A 82 -10.34 -12.61 10.65
C ASN A 82 -10.27 -12.73 12.18
N PHE A 83 -9.07 -12.58 12.74
CA PHE A 83 -8.76 -12.79 14.16
C PHE A 83 -9.04 -11.56 15.04
N VAL A 84 -9.48 -10.46 14.44
CA VAL A 84 -9.91 -9.23 15.12
C VAL A 84 -11.42 -9.00 15.02
N ASN A 85 -12.16 -9.98 14.50
CA ASN A 85 -13.62 -9.95 14.53
C ASN A 85 -14.16 -10.10 15.95
N MET A 86 -15.27 -9.44 16.19
CA MET A 86 -15.97 -9.50 17.46
C MET A 86 -17.48 -9.56 17.23
N TYR A 87 -18.24 -9.81 18.28
CA TYR A 87 -19.62 -9.38 18.40
C TYR A 87 -19.91 -8.86 19.82
N LEU A 88 -21.03 -8.17 19.98
CA LEU A 88 -21.51 -7.68 21.25
C LEU A 88 -23.00 -7.99 21.41
N GLU A 89 -23.37 -8.60 22.53
CA GLU A 89 -24.75 -8.69 22.97
C GLU A 89 -24.97 -7.74 24.14
N VAL A 90 -26.12 -7.05 24.16
CA VAL A 90 -26.56 -6.19 25.23
C VAL A 90 -27.93 -6.69 25.71
N ASP A 91 -28.03 -7.17 26.94
CA ASP A 91 -29.22 -7.84 27.49
C ASP A 91 -29.74 -8.99 26.62
N GLY A 92 -28.82 -9.78 26.04
CA GLY A 92 -29.12 -10.90 25.16
C GLY A 92 -29.46 -10.52 23.69
N ALA A 93 -29.55 -9.24 23.38
CA ALA A 93 -29.73 -8.79 21.99
C ALA A 93 -28.37 -8.55 21.30
N ARG A 94 -28.10 -9.32 20.25
CA ARG A 94 -26.87 -9.24 19.46
C ARG A 94 -26.93 -8.09 18.45
N ILE A 95 -25.84 -7.33 18.36
CA ILE A 95 -25.66 -6.25 17.39
C ILE A 95 -25.00 -6.86 16.13
N GLU A 96 -25.77 -6.99 15.05
CA GLU A 96 -25.34 -7.64 13.78
C GLU A 96 -25.25 -6.68 12.61
N SER A 97 -25.95 -5.54 12.69
CA SER A 97 -26.04 -4.58 11.58
C SER A 97 -26.10 -3.14 12.11
N PHE A 98 -25.54 -2.21 11.37
CA PHE A 98 -25.69 -0.78 11.65
C PHE A 98 -27.13 -0.28 11.57
N ASN A 99 -28.06 -1.04 10.98
CA ASN A 99 -29.50 -0.73 11.03
C ASN A 99 -30.12 -0.87 12.42
N GLN A 100 -29.47 -1.60 13.33
CA GLN A 100 -29.91 -1.78 14.73
C GLN A 100 -29.40 -0.69 15.68
N VAL A 101 -28.55 0.22 15.19
CA VAL A 101 -27.88 1.23 16.00
C VAL A 101 -28.15 2.65 15.47
N GLN A 102 -27.86 3.65 16.30
CA GLN A 102 -28.02 5.06 15.95
C GLN A 102 -26.66 5.77 15.99
N ASN A 103 -26.55 6.87 15.21
CA ASN A 103 -25.38 7.73 15.17
C ASN A 103 -24.08 6.98 14.84
N ALA A 104 -24.17 5.96 13.99
CA ALA A 104 -23.01 5.22 13.55
C ALA A 104 -22.04 6.13 12.78
N ARG A 105 -20.79 6.11 13.18
CA ARG A 105 -19.71 6.90 12.59
C ARG A 105 -18.45 6.07 12.49
N GLN A 106 -17.68 6.32 11.44
CA GLN A 106 -16.32 5.78 11.31
C GLN A 106 -15.32 6.93 11.08
N ALA A 107 -14.12 6.78 11.62
CA ALA A 107 -13.06 7.76 11.49
C ALA A 107 -11.70 7.06 11.40
N LEU A 108 -10.97 7.33 10.31
CA LEU A 108 -9.57 6.98 10.17
C LEU A 108 -8.71 8.12 10.73
N ASP A 109 -7.94 7.85 11.77
CA ASP A 109 -6.84 8.71 12.22
C ASP A 109 -5.57 8.32 11.47
N MET A 110 -5.18 9.13 10.49
CA MET A 110 -3.99 8.90 9.66
C MET A 110 -2.70 9.15 10.42
N ARG A 111 -2.74 9.99 11.46
CA ARG A 111 -1.56 10.30 12.27
C ARG A 111 -1.09 9.07 13.06
N HIS A 112 -2.04 8.30 13.58
CA HIS A 112 -1.74 7.12 14.40
C HIS A 112 -2.19 5.80 13.77
N GLY A 113 -2.58 5.80 12.49
CA GLY A 113 -2.94 4.57 11.77
C GLY A 113 -4.00 3.74 12.46
N SER A 114 -5.11 4.38 12.87
CA SER A 114 -6.19 3.72 13.60
C SER A 114 -7.57 4.03 13.01
N MET A 115 -8.47 3.04 13.07
CA MET A 115 -9.84 3.16 12.56
C MET A 115 -10.83 2.99 13.69
N THR A 116 -11.52 4.07 14.05
CA THR A 116 -12.53 4.08 15.12
C THR A 116 -13.92 4.00 14.54
N THR A 117 -14.73 3.07 15.06
CA THR A 117 -16.18 3.00 14.83
C THR A 117 -16.90 3.30 16.12
N SER A 118 -17.93 4.14 16.08
CA SER A 118 -18.74 4.49 17.26
C SER A 118 -20.22 4.57 16.91
N PHE A 119 -21.08 4.20 17.87
CA PHE A 119 -22.54 4.23 17.73
C PHE A 119 -23.25 4.19 19.09
N SER A 120 -24.57 4.41 19.09
CA SER A 120 -25.46 4.17 20.23
C SER A 120 -26.34 2.96 19.95
N PHE A 121 -26.50 2.07 20.93
CA PHE A 121 -27.46 0.97 20.90
C PHE A 121 -28.69 1.35 21.73
N GLY A 122 -29.65 1.95 21.06
CA GLY A 122 -30.85 2.50 21.71
C GLY A 122 -30.50 3.49 22.82
N ASP A 123 -31.28 3.40 23.89
CA ASP A 123 -31.06 4.11 25.13
C ASP A 123 -30.24 3.29 26.15
N LYS A 124 -29.65 2.16 25.72
CA LYS A 124 -28.92 1.22 26.59
C LYS A 124 -27.43 1.53 26.69
N ALA A 125 -26.76 1.73 25.58
CA ALA A 125 -25.30 1.89 25.58
C ALA A 125 -24.80 2.84 24.50
N ALA A 126 -23.67 3.49 24.76
CA ALA A 126 -22.80 4.06 23.75
C ALA A 126 -21.56 3.15 23.61
N VAL A 127 -21.19 2.85 22.37
CA VAL A 127 -20.12 1.92 22.05
C VAL A 127 -19.12 2.58 21.11
N ALA A 128 -17.83 2.40 21.39
CA ALA A 128 -16.75 2.75 20.50
C ALA A 128 -15.72 1.61 20.46
N TYR A 129 -15.20 1.29 19.29
CA TYR A 129 -14.09 0.37 19.14
C TYR A 129 -13.12 0.85 18.06
N THR A 130 -11.84 0.58 18.27
CA THR A 130 -10.76 1.06 17.40
C THR A 130 -9.86 -0.09 17.00
N HIS A 131 -9.68 -0.27 15.70
CA HIS A 131 -8.73 -1.23 15.13
C HIS A 131 -7.36 -0.59 14.93
N TYR A 132 -6.32 -1.34 15.29
CA TYR A 132 -4.91 -1.01 15.09
C TYR A 132 -4.18 -2.20 14.46
N ALA A 133 -3.50 -2.00 13.35
CA ALA A 133 -2.39 -2.84 12.94
C ALA A 133 -1.13 -2.28 13.63
N LEU A 134 -0.61 -2.96 14.66
CA LEU A 134 0.42 -2.38 15.54
C LEU A 134 1.72 -2.12 14.79
N ARG A 135 2.10 -0.85 14.60
CA ARG A 135 3.24 -0.48 13.74
C ARG A 135 4.58 -1.05 14.21
N HIS A 136 4.79 -1.18 15.52
CA HIS A 136 6.01 -1.76 16.10
C HIS A 136 6.03 -3.30 16.13
N LEU A 137 4.87 -3.96 16.00
CA LEU A 137 4.73 -5.41 15.96
C LEU A 137 4.18 -5.87 14.61
N PRO A 138 5.02 -6.45 13.72
CA PRO A 138 4.67 -6.69 12.32
C PRO A 138 3.45 -7.59 12.12
N TYR A 139 3.24 -8.57 12.99
CA TYR A 139 2.22 -9.61 12.84
C TYR A 139 1.05 -9.46 13.82
N THR A 140 0.96 -8.33 14.53
CA THR A 140 0.03 -8.16 15.65
C THR A 140 -0.94 -7.02 15.41
N ALA A 141 -2.20 -7.24 15.77
CA ALA A 141 -3.28 -6.27 15.73
C ALA A 141 -3.99 -6.15 17.09
N LEU A 142 -4.66 -5.04 17.30
CA LEU A 142 -5.39 -4.73 18.52
C LEU A 142 -6.76 -4.16 18.17
N VAL A 143 -7.80 -4.59 18.88
CA VAL A 143 -9.11 -3.93 18.91
C VAL A 143 -9.35 -3.40 20.30
N ASP A 144 -9.42 -2.08 20.45
CA ASP A 144 -9.66 -1.41 21.71
C ASP A 144 -11.14 -1.03 21.84
N VAL A 145 -11.83 -1.46 22.91
CA VAL A 145 -13.29 -1.35 23.05
C VAL A 145 -13.66 -0.56 24.28
N THR A 146 -14.58 0.37 24.11
CA THR A 146 -15.19 1.17 25.19
C THR A 146 -16.71 1.07 25.10
N ILE A 147 -17.35 0.71 26.21
CA ILE A 147 -18.82 0.63 26.34
C ILE A 147 -19.25 1.48 27.53
N THR A 148 -20.08 2.50 27.29
CA THR A 148 -20.68 3.32 28.32
C THR A 148 -22.16 2.94 28.48
N ALA A 149 -22.53 2.39 29.62
CA ALA A 149 -23.91 2.02 29.92
C ALA A 149 -24.75 3.26 30.23
N LYS A 150 -25.89 3.42 29.58
CA LYS A 150 -26.87 4.48 29.83
C LYS A 150 -27.93 4.04 30.84
N LYS A 151 -28.10 2.72 30.99
CA LYS A 151 -28.97 2.03 31.96
C LYS A 151 -28.19 0.86 32.57
N ASP A 152 -28.74 0.23 33.63
CA ASP A 152 -28.23 -1.05 34.10
C ASP A 152 -28.38 -2.08 32.98
N ILE A 153 -27.30 -2.68 32.53
CA ILE A 153 -27.25 -3.65 31.43
C ILE A 153 -26.32 -4.81 31.72
N GLN A 154 -26.53 -5.90 31.02
CA GLN A 154 -25.54 -6.98 30.90
C GLN A 154 -24.96 -6.99 29.49
N ILE A 155 -23.65 -6.95 29.39
CA ILE A 155 -22.93 -7.12 28.10
C ILE A 155 -22.36 -8.52 28.01
N THR A 156 -22.32 -9.06 26.76
CA THR A 156 -21.61 -10.29 26.42
C THR A 156 -20.76 -10.02 25.16
N PRO A 157 -19.55 -9.47 25.32
CA PRO A 157 -18.61 -9.34 24.22
C PRO A 157 -18.02 -10.70 23.87
N ALA A 158 -17.76 -10.92 22.58
CA ALA A 158 -17.03 -12.10 22.10
C ALA A 158 -15.94 -11.69 21.12
N SER A 159 -14.77 -12.29 21.26
CA SER A 159 -13.68 -12.28 20.27
C SER A 159 -13.86 -13.50 19.37
N VAL A 160 -13.81 -13.31 18.07
CA VAL A 160 -14.13 -14.34 17.08
C VAL A 160 -12.89 -14.61 16.23
N MET A 161 -12.58 -15.89 16.06
CA MET A 161 -11.61 -16.38 15.08
C MET A 161 -12.40 -16.99 13.92
N GLU A 162 -12.26 -16.42 12.74
CA GLU A 162 -13.02 -16.83 11.54
C GLU A 162 -12.06 -17.11 10.38
N ALA A 163 -12.13 -18.33 9.84
CA ALA A 163 -11.36 -18.73 8.67
C ALA A 163 -12.07 -18.29 7.39
N PRO A 164 -11.40 -17.55 6.46
CA PRO A 164 -11.95 -17.31 5.13
C PRO A 164 -12.13 -18.62 4.35
N ASP A 165 -13.16 -18.68 3.49
CA ASP A 165 -13.52 -19.87 2.69
C ASP A 165 -12.37 -20.43 1.83
N MET A 166 -11.38 -19.61 1.50
CA MET A 166 -10.22 -20.01 0.72
C MET A 166 -9.26 -20.93 1.48
N LEU A 167 -9.26 -20.91 2.80
CA LEU A 167 -8.39 -21.73 3.64
C LEU A 167 -8.96 -23.15 3.79
N LYS A 168 -8.08 -24.13 3.85
CA LYS A 168 -8.42 -25.56 3.92
C LYS A 168 -7.88 -26.20 5.20
N ASP A 169 -8.50 -27.30 5.59
CA ASP A 169 -8.07 -28.13 6.72
C ASP A 169 -7.93 -27.30 8.01
N VAL A 170 -8.94 -26.49 8.31
CA VAL A 170 -8.95 -25.62 9.49
C VAL A 170 -8.96 -26.48 10.76
N GLN A 171 -8.05 -26.15 11.67
CA GLN A 171 -7.96 -26.74 13.00
C GLN A 171 -7.99 -25.63 14.04
N ASN A 172 -8.84 -25.82 15.06
CA ASN A 172 -9.11 -24.85 16.10
C ASN A 172 -8.61 -25.37 17.45
N TYR A 173 -7.96 -24.49 18.20
CA TYR A 173 -7.41 -24.78 19.51
C TYR A 173 -7.84 -23.74 20.53
N TYR A 174 -8.04 -24.18 21.76
CA TYR A 174 -8.21 -23.34 22.92
C TYR A 174 -7.20 -23.75 23.97
N ASN A 175 -6.41 -22.79 24.45
CA ASN A 175 -5.42 -22.99 25.49
C ASN A 175 -5.63 -21.95 26.60
N GLU A 176 -5.52 -22.36 27.85
CA GLU A 176 -5.52 -21.48 29.01
C GLU A 176 -4.18 -21.56 29.74
N ILE A 177 -3.54 -20.41 29.91
CA ILE A 177 -2.35 -20.26 30.73
C ILE A 177 -2.79 -19.63 32.03
N ASP A 178 -2.83 -20.43 33.12
CA ASP A 178 -3.16 -19.96 34.45
C ASP A 178 -1.94 -20.16 35.37
N ARG A 179 -1.42 -19.04 35.88
CA ARG A 179 -0.25 -18.97 36.75
C ARG A 179 -0.53 -17.95 37.87
N PRO A 180 0.26 -17.92 38.96
CA PRO A 180 0.00 -17.06 40.12
C PRO A 180 -0.17 -15.57 39.81
N HIS A 181 0.34 -15.08 38.68
CA HIS A 181 0.34 -13.66 38.36
C HIS A 181 -0.21 -13.35 36.96
N VAL A 182 -0.73 -14.35 36.24
CA VAL A 182 -1.19 -14.17 34.86
C VAL A 182 -2.23 -15.21 34.49
N ARG A 183 -3.31 -14.77 33.84
CA ARG A 183 -4.26 -15.65 33.16
C ARG A 183 -4.42 -15.18 31.73
N ILE A 184 -4.21 -16.08 30.76
CA ILE A 184 -4.33 -15.81 29.32
C ILE A 184 -5.17 -16.93 28.72
N SER A 185 -6.28 -16.58 28.09
CA SER A 185 -7.10 -17.50 27.30
C SER A 185 -6.78 -17.30 25.84
N LEU A 186 -6.14 -18.27 25.18
CA LEU A 186 -5.74 -18.23 23.79
C LEU A 186 -6.75 -18.93 22.90
N LEU A 187 -7.26 -18.21 21.92
CA LEU A 187 -8.06 -18.73 20.82
C LEU A 187 -7.18 -18.80 19.60
N THR A 188 -6.92 -20.01 19.07
CA THR A 188 -5.94 -20.22 18.01
C THR A 188 -6.53 -21.06 16.89
N SER A 189 -6.27 -20.68 15.64
CA SER A 189 -6.60 -21.47 14.46
C SER A 189 -5.39 -21.60 13.54
N VAL A 190 -5.28 -22.76 12.89
CA VAL A 190 -4.31 -23.04 11.83
C VAL A 190 -5.02 -23.65 10.64
N ALA A 191 -4.60 -23.31 9.43
CA ALA A 191 -5.16 -23.82 8.20
C ALA A 191 -4.11 -23.89 7.09
N LYS A 192 -4.41 -24.62 6.02
CA LYS A 192 -3.61 -24.63 4.80
C LYS A 192 -4.11 -23.57 3.83
N SER A 193 -3.20 -22.99 3.07
CA SER A 193 -3.51 -22.15 1.92
C SER A 193 -4.22 -22.96 0.81
N PRO A 194 -4.79 -22.33 -0.23
CA PRO A 194 -5.62 -23.00 -1.24
C PRO A 194 -5.00 -24.24 -1.90
N THR A 195 -3.68 -24.22 -2.14
CA THR A 195 -2.98 -25.42 -2.68
C THR A 195 -2.30 -26.27 -1.62
N GLY A 196 -2.27 -25.82 -0.36
CA GLY A 196 -1.54 -26.43 0.73
C GLY A 196 -0.06 -26.03 0.80
N LYS A 197 0.38 -25.06 0.00
CA LYS A 197 1.76 -24.55 -0.03
C LYS A 197 2.17 -23.92 1.28
N LEU A 198 1.26 -23.21 1.94
CA LEU A 198 1.51 -22.50 3.18
C LEU A 198 0.63 -23.03 4.32
N LEU A 199 1.20 -23.08 5.52
CA LEU A 199 0.43 -23.10 6.76
C LEU A 199 0.20 -21.65 7.20
N MET A 200 -1.02 -21.33 7.59
CA MET A 200 -1.44 -20.02 8.08
C MET A 200 -2.00 -20.20 9.49
N ALA A 201 -1.54 -19.41 10.44
CA ALA A 201 -2.00 -19.47 11.81
C ALA A 201 -2.34 -18.08 12.34
N ALA A 202 -3.34 -18.02 13.20
CA ALA A 202 -3.67 -16.82 13.97
C ALA A 202 -4.08 -17.20 15.39
N SER A 203 -3.75 -16.32 16.34
CA SER A 203 -4.14 -16.45 17.73
C SER A 203 -4.63 -15.11 18.26
N ASN A 204 -5.60 -15.12 19.20
CA ASN A 204 -6.02 -13.91 19.89
C ASN A 204 -6.35 -14.18 21.37
N SER A 205 -6.44 -13.11 22.15
CA SER A 205 -6.76 -13.12 23.57
C SER A 205 -7.42 -11.81 23.98
N PHE A 206 -8.22 -11.85 25.05
CA PHE A 206 -8.70 -10.64 25.71
C PHE A 206 -7.59 -9.97 26.53
N LEU A 207 -7.62 -8.63 26.55
CA LEU A 207 -6.89 -7.78 27.48
C LEU A 207 -7.89 -7.10 28.40
N PHE A 208 -7.91 -7.50 29.66
CA PHE A 208 -8.73 -6.90 30.69
C PHE A 208 -7.98 -5.82 31.47
N ASN A 209 -8.71 -4.83 31.99
CA ASN A 209 -8.13 -3.80 32.84
C ASN A 209 -8.20 -4.19 34.34
N GLU A 210 -8.93 -5.23 34.66
CA GLU A 210 -9.07 -5.73 36.03
C GLU A 210 -7.74 -6.31 36.52
N PRO A 211 -7.45 -6.17 37.82
CA PRO A 211 -6.30 -6.86 38.43
C PRO A 211 -6.42 -8.38 38.27
N HIS A 212 -5.25 -9.02 38.18
CA HIS A 212 -5.18 -10.47 38.11
C HIS A 212 -6.03 -11.15 39.21
N GLY A 213 -6.80 -12.16 38.81
CA GLY A 213 -7.75 -12.88 39.69
C GLY A 213 -9.14 -12.21 39.83
N SER A 214 -9.32 -11.02 39.23
CA SER A 214 -10.61 -10.29 39.19
C SER A 214 -11.17 -10.14 37.79
N GLU A 215 -10.45 -10.69 36.77
CA GLU A 215 -10.88 -10.66 35.39
C GLU A 215 -12.19 -11.44 35.19
N PRO A 216 -13.02 -11.04 34.22
CA PRO A 216 -14.19 -11.83 33.85
C PRO A 216 -13.82 -13.26 33.44
N SER A 217 -14.64 -14.23 33.85
CA SER A 217 -14.48 -15.62 33.38
C SER A 217 -14.74 -15.71 31.88
N VAL A 218 -13.79 -16.24 31.16
CA VAL A 218 -13.85 -16.45 29.71
C VAL A 218 -14.45 -17.82 29.41
N ILE A 219 -15.30 -17.88 28.39
CA ILE A 219 -15.97 -19.10 27.94
C ILE A 219 -15.55 -19.31 26.47
N HIS A 220 -14.99 -20.48 26.17
CA HIS A 220 -14.74 -20.93 24.80
C HIS A 220 -15.98 -21.59 24.21
N GLU A 221 -16.26 -21.31 22.94
CA GLU A 221 -17.40 -21.86 22.23
C GLU A 221 -17.02 -22.15 20.77
N MET A 222 -17.33 -23.36 20.31
CA MET A 222 -17.23 -23.73 18.89
C MET A 222 -18.56 -23.46 18.20
N TRP A 223 -18.55 -22.77 17.05
CA TRP A 223 -19.74 -22.58 16.24
C TRP A 223 -19.78 -23.56 15.08
N ASP A 224 -18.67 -23.67 14.36
CA ASP A 224 -18.46 -24.66 13.31
C ASP A 224 -16.95 -24.93 13.13
N ASN A 225 -16.58 -25.64 12.07
CA ASN A 225 -15.17 -25.94 11.79
C ASN A 225 -14.33 -24.71 11.42
N ASN A 226 -14.98 -23.66 10.89
CA ASN A 226 -14.29 -22.44 10.43
C ASN A 226 -14.36 -21.29 11.44
N MET A 227 -15.15 -21.44 12.50
CA MET A 227 -15.40 -20.36 13.44
C MET A 227 -15.50 -20.86 14.88
N HIS A 228 -14.71 -20.25 15.76
CA HIS A 228 -14.81 -20.40 17.20
C HIS A 228 -14.55 -19.07 17.91
N LEU A 229 -14.87 -18.98 19.19
CA LEU A 229 -14.84 -17.73 19.90
C LEU A 229 -14.55 -17.87 21.39
N LEU A 230 -14.09 -16.76 21.96
CA LEU A 230 -14.03 -16.51 23.39
C LEU A 230 -15.04 -15.44 23.74
N LYS A 231 -15.84 -15.64 24.81
CA LYS A 231 -16.79 -14.64 25.31
C LYS A 231 -16.75 -14.52 26.82
N PHE A 232 -17.18 -13.37 27.33
CA PHE A 232 -17.37 -13.17 28.76
C PHE A 232 -18.65 -12.38 29.00
N ARG A 233 -19.10 -12.36 30.27
CA ARG A 233 -20.25 -11.58 30.70
C ARG A 233 -19.86 -10.55 31.75
N LYS A 234 -20.42 -9.34 31.61
CA LYS A 234 -20.22 -8.24 32.57
C LYS A 234 -21.53 -7.48 32.79
N LYS A 235 -21.86 -7.21 34.04
CA LYS A 235 -22.96 -6.30 34.41
C LYS A 235 -22.40 -4.90 34.58
N LEU A 236 -23.03 -3.90 33.97
CA LEU A 236 -22.66 -2.50 34.06
C LEU A 236 -23.84 -1.72 34.65
N LYS A 237 -23.54 -0.79 35.57
CA LYS A 237 -24.50 0.16 36.08
C LYS A 237 -24.69 1.35 35.15
N ALA A 238 -25.85 2.00 35.24
CA ALA A 238 -26.09 3.25 34.53
C ALA A 238 -24.97 4.28 34.80
N GLY A 239 -24.39 4.83 33.76
CA GLY A 239 -23.25 5.76 33.82
C GLY A 239 -21.86 5.10 33.88
N GLU A 240 -21.78 3.79 34.08
CA GLU A 240 -20.50 3.07 34.10
C GLU A 240 -19.90 2.95 32.70
N THR A 241 -18.59 3.18 32.60
CA THR A 241 -17.82 2.96 31.38
C THR A 241 -16.87 1.80 31.58
N TYR A 242 -16.94 0.81 30.70
CA TYR A 242 -16.11 -0.39 30.71
C TYR A 242 -15.16 -0.42 29.52
N HIS A 243 -13.90 -0.76 29.79
CA HIS A 243 -12.84 -0.86 28.80
C HIS A 243 -12.23 -2.27 28.79
N PHE A 244 -12.04 -2.81 27.62
CA PHE A 244 -11.26 -4.02 27.37
C PHE A 244 -10.70 -3.96 25.95
N ALA A 245 -9.78 -4.86 25.64
CA ALA A 245 -9.30 -5.00 24.27
C ALA A 245 -9.20 -6.47 23.85
N VAL A 246 -9.07 -6.70 22.54
CA VAL A 246 -8.66 -7.97 21.95
C VAL A 246 -7.32 -7.72 21.25
N VAL A 247 -6.31 -8.53 21.58
CA VAL A 247 -5.03 -8.53 20.89
C VAL A 247 -4.83 -9.88 20.22
N GLY A 248 -4.26 -9.88 19.02
CA GLY A 248 -3.99 -11.11 18.32
C GLY A 248 -2.89 -10.96 17.28
N SER A 249 -2.37 -12.09 16.84
CA SER A 249 -1.29 -12.17 15.86
C SER A 249 -1.61 -13.19 14.77
N ALA A 250 -1.19 -12.90 13.53
CA ALA A 250 -1.32 -13.82 12.41
C ALA A 250 0.02 -13.92 11.67
N ILE A 251 0.39 -15.15 11.30
CA ILE A 251 1.66 -15.46 10.65
C ILE A 251 1.52 -16.69 9.75
N THR A 252 2.43 -16.88 8.81
CA THR A 252 2.42 -18.07 7.92
C THR A 252 3.79 -18.73 7.87
N SER A 253 3.83 -19.93 7.28
CA SER A 253 5.10 -20.64 7.04
C SER A 253 6.03 -19.96 6.03
N ALA A 254 5.58 -18.90 5.32
CA ALA A 254 6.46 -18.02 4.56
C ALA A 254 7.28 -17.07 5.46
N HIS A 255 6.86 -16.87 6.71
CA HIS A 255 7.48 -15.95 7.66
C HIS A 255 8.21 -16.67 8.80
N HIS A 256 7.73 -17.83 9.21
CA HIS A 256 8.27 -18.60 10.31
C HIS A 256 7.99 -20.10 10.11
N ASP A 257 8.96 -20.96 10.38
CA ASP A 257 8.85 -22.41 10.14
C ASP A 257 7.74 -23.08 10.98
N ASP A 258 7.43 -22.52 12.15
CA ASP A 258 6.37 -22.99 13.05
C ASP A 258 5.33 -21.88 13.30
N PRO A 259 4.43 -21.62 12.34
CA PRO A 259 3.50 -20.49 12.45
C PRO A 259 2.45 -20.67 13.55
N LEU A 260 2.07 -21.91 13.92
CA LEU A 260 1.10 -22.16 14.97
C LEU A 260 1.61 -21.68 16.33
N ASN A 261 2.76 -22.20 16.77
CA ASN A 261 3.32 -21.79 18.06
C ASN A 261 3.76 -20.33 18.05
N GLU A 262 4.22 -19.81 16.89
CA GLU A 262 4.65 -18.42 16.81
C GLU A 262 3.49 -17.43 16.91
N ALA A 263 2.32 -17.72 16.33
CA ALA A 263 1.13 -16.91 16.51
C ALA A 263 0.73 -16.81 18.00
N GLU A 264 0.79 -17.92 18.74
CA GLU A 264 0.55 -17.94 20.19
C GLU A 264 1.60 -17.15 20.97
N ARG A 265 2.91 -17.34 20.68
CA ARG A 265 4.00 -16.61 21.36
C ARG A 265 3.88 -15.11 21.18
N LEU A 266 3.59 -14.65 19.96
CA LEU A 266 3.39 -13.22 19.66
C LEU A 266 2.15 -12.66 20.39
N THR A 267 1.06 -13.42 20.45
CA THR A 267 -0.14 -13.04 21.18
C THR A 267 0.11 -12.99 22.68
N ILE A 268 0.79 -13.98 23.25
CA ILE A 268 1.19 -13.98 24.67
C ILE A 268 2.07 -12.77 24.97
N PHE A 269 3.10 -12.51 24.14
CA PHE A 269 3.97 -11.35 24.30
C PHE A 269 3.15 -10.05 24.32
N ALA A 270 2.26 -9.85 23.35
CA ALA A 270 1.44 -8.65 23.28
C ALA A 270 0.46 -8.54 24.46
N THR A 271 -0.10 -9.66 24.92
CA THR A 271 -0.96 -9.70 26.12
C THR A 271 -0.22 -9.23 27.36
N LEU A 272 1.03 -9.69 27.56
CA LEU A 272 1.85 -9.33 28.72
C LEU A 272 2.40 -7.90 28.65
N GLU A 273 2.65 -7.36 27.44
CA GLU A 273 2.97 -5.93 27.26
C GLU A 273 1.81 -5.03 27.70
N GLY A 274 0.59 -5.47 27.50
CA GLY A 274 -0.62 -4.77 27.90
C GLY A 274 -0.96 -3.57 27.00
N ARG A 275 -2.24 -3.22 27.00
CA ARG A 275 -2.84 -2.20 26.13
C ARG A 275 -2.06 -0.87 26.09
N ASN A 276 -1.73 -0.32 27.25
CA ASN A 276 -1.13 1.02 27.31
C ASN A 276 0.27 1.07 26.67
N ARG A 277 1.12 0.06 26.90
CA ARG A 277 2.43 -0.02 26.29
C ARG A 277 2.34 -0.29 24.78
N LEU A 278 1.44 -1.17 24.36
CA LEU A 278 1.21 -1.44 22.95
C LEU A 278 0.84 -0.17 22.18
N LEU A 279 -0.11 0.62 22.70
CA LEU A 279 -0.52 1.88 22.07
C LEU A 279 0.56 2.95 22.15
N GLN A 280 1.33 3.04 23.23
CA GLN A 280 2.44 3.97 23.35
C GLN A 280 3.51 3.71 22.27
N PHE A 281 3.92 2.47 22.09
CA PHE A 281 4.92 2.11 21.08
C PHE A 281 4.38 2.23 19.66
N HIS A 282 3.12 1.90 19.45
CA HIS A 282 2.44 2.10 18.17
C HIS A 282 2.43 3.58 17.77
N ASN A 283 1.96 4.46 18.65
CA ASN A 283 1.92 5.90 18.37
C ASN A 283 3.34 6.48 18.15
N LYS A 284 4.31 6.06 18.98
CA LYS A 284 5.70 6.48 18.79
C LYS A 284 6.24 6.06 17.42
N ALA A 285 5.92 4.88 16.94
CA ALA A 285 6.36 4.41 15.62
C ALA A 285 5.72 5.22 14.47
N TRP A 286 4.47 5.62 14.60
CA TRP A 286 3.82 6.53 13.65
C TRP A 286 4.37 7.95 13.74
N ASP A 287 4.57 8.49 14.94
CA ASP A 287 5.20 9.82 15.12
C ASP A 287 6.58 9.88 14.48
N GLU A 288 7.33 8.78 14.50
CA GLU A 288 8.63 8.69 13.82
C GLU A 288 8.50 8.79 12.30
N LEU A 289 7.53 8.09 11.70
CA LEU A 289 7.25 8.17 10.26
C LEU A 289 6.83 9.58 9.85
N TRP A 290 6.00 10.25 10.64
CA TRP A 290 5.49 11.59 10.36
C TRP A 290 6.49 12.72 10.64
N LYS A 291 7.73 12.42 11.06
CA LYS A 291 8.81 13.39 11.00
C LYS A 291 9.13 13.84 9.58
N SER A 292 8.81 13.00 8.60
CA SER A 292 8.91 13.32 7.18
C SER A 292 7.49 13.51 6.63
N ASP A 293 7.13 14.76 6.36
CA ASP A 293 5.79 15.17 5.93
C ASP A 293 5.86 16.20 4.80
N ILE A 294 4.78 16.33 4.03
CA ILE A 294 4.60 17.38 3.03
C ILE A 294 3.54 18.34 3.54
N VAL A 295 3.96 19.55 3.91
CA VAL A 295 3.09 20.55 4.50
C VAL A 295 2.57 21.53 3.46
N ILE A 296 1.23 21.59 3.30
CA ILE A 296 0.54 22.54 2.44
C ILE A 296 -0.14 23.58 3.32
N ARG A 297 0.24 24.87 3.12
CA ARG A 297 -0.31 25.98 3.90
C ARG A 297 -1.45 26.66 3.13
N GLY A 298 -2.56 26.92 3.83
CA GLY A 298 -3.68 27.69 3.30
C GLY A 298 -4.72 26.89 2.52
N ASP A 299 -4.59 25.55 2.44
CA ASP A 299 -5.60 24.64 1.87
C ASP A 299 -5.65 23.33 2.69
N ASP A 300 -6.46 23.33 3.75
CA ASP A 300 -6.61 22.18 4.65
C ASP A 300 -7.19 20.95 3.94
N ALA A 301 -8.01 21.17 2.90
CA ALA A 301 -8.57 20.06 2.13
C ALA A 301 -7.48 19.32 1.34
N THR A 302 -6.65 20.04 0.61
CA THR A 302 -5.50 19.48 -0.10
C THR A 302 -4.47 18.87 0.87
N GLN A 303 -4.25 19.50 2.05
CA GLN A 303 -3.38 18.92 3.08
C GLN A 303 -3.88 17.55 3.55
N ARG A 304 -5.18 17.40 3.79
CA ARG A 304 -5.77 16.11 4.19
C ARG A 304 -5.63 15.05 3.10
N GLU A 305 -5.78 15.43 1.84
CA GLU A 305 -5.58 14.53 0.70
C GLU A 305 -4.12 14.06 0.62
N VAL A 306 -3.15 14.95 0.82
CA VAL A 306 -1.72 14.60 0.86
C VAL A 306 -1.41 13.70 2.06
N HIS A 307 -1.92 14.00 3.25
CA HIS A 307 -1.78 13.10 4.40
C HIS A 307 -2.37 11.71 4.11
N SER A 308 -3.52 11.64 3.41
CA SER A 308 -4.11 10.36 3.02
C SER A 308 -3.21 9.56 2.08
N MET A 309 -2.58 10.19 1.10
CA MET A 309 -1.64 9.52 0.19
C MET A 309 -0.40 9.00 0.95
N LEU A 310 0.21 9.86 1.76
CA LEU A 310 1.40 9.49 2.55
C LEU A 310 1.06 8.40 3.57
N TYR A 311 -0.09 8.51 4.24
CA TYR A 311 -0.55 7.49 5.18
C TYR A 311 -0.58 6.10 4.53
N HIS A 312 -1.15 5.98 3.34
CA HIS A 312 -1.25 4.68 2.68
C HIS A 312 0.11 4.15 2.22
N LEU A 313 1.01 5.02 1.74
CA LEU A 313 2.38 4.61 1.42
C LEU A 313 3.12 4.11 2.68
N TYR A 314 2.99 4.83 3.81
CA TYR A 314 3.63 4.45 5.07
C TYR A 314 2.99 3.21 5.70
N ALA A 315 1.67 3.08 5.59
CA ALA A 315 0.93 1.94 6.13
C ALA A 315 1.21 0.64 5.38
N PHE A 316 1.36 0.68 4.05
CA PHE A 316 1.49 -0.53 3.23
C PHE A 316 2.91 -1.03 3.05
N ALA A 317 3.92 -0.24 3.40
CA ALA A 317 5.32 -0.62 3.32
C ALA A 317 6.00 -0.58 4.70
N ARG A 318 7.09 -1.32 4.84
CA ARG A 318 7.83 -1.45 6.09
C ARG A 318 9.33 -1.56 5.84
N GLU A 319 10.13 -0.87 6.66
CA GLU A 319 11.58 -1.03 6.67
C GLU A 319 12.01 -2.42 7.16
N GLY A 320 13.18 -2.87 6.72
CA GLY A 320 13.80 -4.13 7.15
C GLY A 320 13.10 -5.38 6.62
N THR A 321 12.31 -5.24 5.56
CA THR A 321 11.66 -6.37 4.87
C THR A 321 12.17 -6.48 3.43
N ALA A 322 11.79 -7.56 2.75
CA ALA A 322 12.01 -7.74 1.31
C ALA A 322 10.66 -7.95 0.60
N TYR A 323 9.70 -7.08 0.91
CA TYR A 323 8.39 -7.04 0.29
C TYR A 323 8.20 -5.74 -0.47
N SER A 324 7.38 -5.80 -1.53
CA SER A 324 7.07 -4.67 -2.39
C SER A 324 5.63 -4.19 -2.17
N LEU A 325 5.25 -3.15 -2.90
CA LEU A 325 3.91 -2.59 -2.92
C LEU A 325 3.17 -3.06 -4.17
N SER A 326 1.95 -3.53 -4.01
CA SER A 326 1.01 -3.64 -5.14
C SER A 326 0.30 -2.29 -5.35
N PRO A 327 -0.35 -2.07 -6.51
CA PRO A 327 -1.18 -0.88 -6.72
C PRO A 327 -2.26 -0.69 -5.66
N MET A 328 -2.76 -1.79 -5.07
CA MET A 328 -3.76 -1.78 -4.00
C MET A 328 -3.14 -1.82 -2.59
N GLY A 329 -1.82 -1.92 -2.46
CA GLY A 329 -1.15 -2.12 -1.17
C GLY A 329 -1.69 -3.34 -0.43
N LEU A 330 -2.06 -3.16 0.84
CA LEU A 330 -2.65 -4.20 1.70
C LEU A 330 -4.16 -4.00 1.90
N SER A 331 -4.86 -3.30 0.99
CA SER A 331 -6.28 -2.98 1.12
C SER A 331 -7.22 -4.04 0.50
N GLY A 332 -6.69 -5.16 0.05
CA GLY A 332 -7.48 -6.23 -0.55
C GLY A 332 -6.65 -7.12 -1.49
N LEU A 333 -7.34 -7.85 -2.34
CA LEU A 333 -6.75 -8.82 -3.28
C LEU A 333 -6.63 -8.27 -4.71
N GLY A 334 -6.88 -6.98 -4.93
CA GLY A 334 -6.80 -6.35 -6.23
C GLY A 334 -5.40 -6.46 -6.83
N TYR A 335 -5.32 -6.60 -8.15
CA TYR A 335 -4.08 -6.88 -8.89
C TYR A 335 -3.31 -8.09 -8.33
N ASN A 336 -4.02 -9.06 -7.75
CA ASN A 336 -3.46 -10.25 -7.10
C ASN A 336 -2.44 -9.94 -5.98
N GLY A 337 -2.30 -8.68 -5.54
CA GLY A 337 -1.26 -8.23 -4.64
C GLY A 337 0.13 -8.18 -5.26
N HIS A 338 0.23 -8.26 -6.60
CA HIS A 338 1.50 -8.25 -7.34
C HIS A 338 2.14 -6.87 -7.37
N ALA A 339 3.46 -6.83 -7.45
CA ALA A 339 4.23 -5.62 -7.70
C ALA A 339 4.42 -5.42 -9.20
N PHE A 340 4.10 -4.21 -9.66
CA PHE A 340 4.25 -3.72 -11.02
C PHE A 340 5.28 -2.57 -11.04
N TRP A 341 5.38 -1.86 -12.16
CA TRP A 341 6.17 -0.64 -12.28
C TRP A 341 5.63 0.53 -11.45
N ASP A 342 4.37 0.41 -10.98
CA ASP A 342 3.76 1.36 -10.03
C ASP A 342 4.66 1.59 -8.81
N THR A 343 5.31 0.54 -8.34
CA THR A 343 6.27 0.66 -7.26
C THR A 343 7.44 1.55 -7.68
N GLU A 344 8.17 1.20 -8.72
CA GLU A 344 9.46 1.79 -9.06
C GLU A 344 9.35 3.24 -9.57
N ILE A 345 8.33 3.51 -10.38
CA ILE A 345 8.19 4.80 -11.07
C ILE A 345 7.28 5.78 -10.31
N TRP A 346 6.25 5.27 -9.60
CA TRP A 346 5.19 6.12 -9.09
C TRP A 346 5.19 6.25 -7.56
N MET A 347 5.35 5.15 -6.81
CA MET A 347 5.29 5.16 -5.35
C MET A 347 6.67 5.32 -4.69
N TYR A 348 7.66 4.65 -5.23
CA TYR A 348 9.03 4.61 -4.72
C TYR A 348 9.71 5.98 -4.62
N PRO A 349 9.62 6.91 -5.60
CA PRO A 349 10.32 8.18 -5.51
C PRO A 349 9.93 9.01 -4.27
N SER A 350 8.65 9.00 -3.89
CA SER A 350 8.20 9.68 -2.68
C SER A 350 8.74 9.01 -1.42
N LEU A 351 8.73 7.67 -1.36
CA LEU A 351 9.29 6.92 -0.24
C LEU A 351 10.81 7.10 -0.14
N LEU A 352 11.52 7.14 -1.27
CA LEU A 352 12.97 7.35 -1.29
C LEU A 352 13.38 8.67 -0.63
N LEU A 353 12.61 9.73 -0.87
CA LEU A 353 12.89 11.06 -0.31
C LEU A 353 12.44 11.20 1.14
N LEU A 354 11.31 10.61 1.50
CA LEU A 354 10.68 10.79 2.81
C LEU A 354 11.03 9.68 3.80
N GLN A 355 11.19 8.43 3.34
CA GLN A 355 11.43 7.22 4.14
C GLN A 355 12.45 6.30 3.46
N PRO A 356 13.73 6.70 3.34
CA PRO A 356 14.73 5.95 2.55
C PRO A 356 14.93 4.50 3.02
N LYS A 357 14.73 4.19 4.30
CA LYS A 357 14.79 2.81 4.81
C LYS A 357 13.63 1.94 4.32
N ILE A 358 12.44 2.52 4.15
CA ILE A 358 11.31 1.81 3.53
C ILE A 358 11.61 1.61 2.04
N ALA A 359 12.13 2.64 1.36
CA ALA A 359 12.54 2.54 -0.03
C ALA A 359 13.60 1.46 -0.27
N GLU A 360 14.56 1.31 0.67
CA GLU A 360 15.55 0.22 0.64
C GLU A 360 14.88 -1.16 0.58
N SER A 361 13.83 -1.38 1.38
CA SER A 361 13.10 -2.65 1.40
C SER A 361 12.46 -2.99 0.04
N LEU A 362 12.04 -1.97 -0.73
CA LEU A 362 11.44 -2.18 -2.05
C LEU A 362 12.48 -2.59 -3.09
N VAL A 363 13.68 -1.99 -3.08
CA VAL A 363 14.77 -2.44 -3.97
C VAL A 363 15.39 -3.76 -3.50
N GLU A 364 15.39 -4.03 -2.20
CA GLU A 364 15.77 -5.33 -1.64
C GLU A 364 14.86 -6.46 -2.16
N TYR A 365 13.56 -6.20 -2.27
CA TYR A 365 12.61 -7.13 -2.88
C TYR A 365 13.06 -7.53 -4.30
N ARG A 366 13.45 -6.56 -5.13
CA ARG A 366 13.92 -6.82 -6.50
C ARG A 366 15.27 -7.53 -6.50
N TYR A 367 16.19 -7.14 -5.64
CA TYR A 367 17.50 -7.79 -5.53
C TYR A 367 17.38 -9.28 -5.18
N GLN A 368 16.56 -9.64 -4.20
CA GLN A 368 16.35 -11.04 -3.82
C GLN A 368 15.72 -11.89 -4.94
N ARG A 369 15.07 -11.25 -5.90
CA ARG A 369 14.43 -11.91 -7.05
C ARG A 369 15.24 -11.81 -8.35
N LEU A 370 16.47 -11.32 -8.25
CA LEU A 370 17.38 -11.20 -9.40
C LEU A 370 17.62 -12.55 -10.10
N GLN A 371 17.74 -13.65 -9.35
CA GLN A 371 17.95 -14.96 -9.96
C GLN A 371 16.71 -15.45 -10.72
N ALA A 372 15.51 -15.17 -10.24
CA ALA A 372 14.28 -15.46 -10.98
C ALA A 372 14.21 -14.62 -12.27
N ALA A 373 14.59 -13.34 -12.23
CA ALA A 373 14.65 -12.49 -13.40
C ALA A 373 15.71 -12.96 -14.43
N LYS A 374 16.85 -13.50 -13.97
CA LYS A 374 17.86 -14.12 -14.85
C LYS A 374 17.32 -15.39 -15.50
N HIS A 375 16.61 -16.22 -14.75
CA HIS A 375 15.95 -17.40 -15.31
C HIS A 375 14.88 -17.01 -16.33
N ASN A 376 14.13 -15.94 -16.08
CA ASN A 376 13.15 -15.42 -17.02
C ASN A 376 13.80 -14.97 -18.33
N ALA A 377 14.90 -14.20 -18.28
CA ALA A 377 15.67 -13.81 -19.46
C ALA A 377 16.15 -15.04 -20.24
N PHE A 378 16.75 -16.02 -19.56
CA PHE A 378 17.24 -17.27 -20.15
C PHE A 378 16.13 -18.04 -20.88
N SER A 379 14.93 -18.16 -20.26
CA SER A 379 13.79 -18.86 -20.84
C SER A 379 13.26 -18.20 -22.12
N HIS A 380 13.53 -16.90 -22.30
CA HIS A 380 13.17 -16.15 -23.50
C HIS A 380 14.33 -15.98 -24.51
N GLY A 381 15.47 -16.63 -24.23
CA GLY A 381 16.64 -16.60 -25.13
C GLY A 381 17.52 -15.36 -24.98
N TYR A 382 17.34 -14.57 -23.90
CA TYR A 382 18.13 -13.38 -23.62
C TYR A 382 19.21 -13.64 -22.55
N LYS A 383 20.21 -12.75 -22.49
CA LYS A 383 21.21 -12.70 -21.44
C LYS A 383 20.72 -11.80 -20.29
N GLY A 384 21.44 -11.84 -19.16
CA GLY A 384 21.19 -10.94 -18.05
C GLY A 384 19.90 -11.23 -17.29
N ALA A 385 19.18 -10.21 -16.86
CA ALA A 385 17.96 -10.32 -16.07
C ALA A 385 16.80 -9.58 -16.71
N MET A 386 15.68 -10.27 -16.92
CA MET A 386 14.39 -9.76 -17.38
C MET A 386 13.40 -9.86 -16.23
N TYR A 387 13.13 -8.76 -15.57
CA TYR A 387 12.14 -8.73 -14.49
C TYR A 387 10.73 -8.98 -15.03
N PRO A 388 9.86 -9.68 -14.27
CA PRO A 388 8.49 -9.93 -14.70
C PRO A 388 7.66 -8.66 -14.66
N TRP A 389 6.64 -8.58 -15.52
CA TRP A 389 5.67 -7.50 -15.49
C TRP A 389 4.89 -7.51 -14.17
N GLU A 390 4.29 -8.65 -13.80
CA GLU A 390 3.67 -8.87 -12.50
C GLU A 390 4.56 -9.76 -11.63
N SER A 391 4.97 -9.24 -10.47
CA SER A 391 5.88 -9.94 -9.55
C SER A 391 5.21 -10.24 -8.22
N ALA A 392 5.36 -11.48 -7.76
CA ALA A 392 4.89 -11.94 -6.45
C ALA A 392 6.06 -12.47 -5.58
N ALA A 393 5.77 -13.42 -4.68
CA ALA A 393 6.76 -13.94 -3.75
C ALA A 393 7.96 -14.61 -4.42
N SER A 394 7.74 -15.33 -5.53
CA SER A 394 8.79 -16.08 -6.25
C SER A 394 9.71 -15.21 -7.11
N GLY A 395 9.20 -14.06 -7.58
CA GLY A 395 9.86 -13.24 -8.60
C GLY A 395 9.76 -13.80 -10.03
N ASN A 396 9.01 -14.88 -10.24
CA ASN A 396 8.66 -15.36 -11.56
C ASN A 396 7.63 -14.45 -12.21
N GLU A 397 7.41 -14.61 -13.54
CA GLU A 397 6.32 -13.93 -14.23
C GLU A 397 4.95 -14.47 -13.76
N GLU A 398 4.14 -13.58 -13.19
CA GLU A 398 2.83 -13.89 -12.61
C GLU A 398 1.69 -13.16 -13.35
N THR A 399 1.98 -12.58 -14.52
CA THR A 399 0.93 -12.00 -15.37
C THR A 399 0.02 -13.10 -15.92
N PRO A 400 -1.32 -12.95 -15.83
CA PRO A 400 -2.24 -13.91 -16.42
C PRO A 400 -1.96 -14.14 -17.91
N VAL A 401 -1.98 -15.40 -18.33
CA VAL A 401 -1.52 -15.83 -19.67
C VAL A 401 -2.24 -15.19 -20.87
N TRP A 402 -3.38 -14.57 -20.65
CA TRP A 402 -4.12 -13.85 -21.71
C TRP A 402 -3.64 -12.40 -21.91
N ALA A 403 -2.83 -11.85 -21.00
CA ALA A 403 -2.31 -10.50 -21.11
C ALA A 403 -0.93 -10.53 -21.79
N LEU A 404 -0.79 -9.76 -22.86
CA LEU A 404 0.45 -9.70 -23.64
C LEU A 404 1.57 -8.96 -22.91
N SER A 405 1.23 -8.21 -21.86
CA SER A 405 2.19 -7.52 -21.00
C SER A 405 3.20 -8.47 -20.35
N GLY A 406 2.79 -9.65 -19.88
CA GLY A 406 3.70 -10.63 -19.30
C GLY A 406 4.94 -10.91 -20.15
N PRO A 407 4.79 -11.40 -21.38
CA PRO A 407 5.93 -11.70 -22.24
C PRO A 407 6.55 -10.50 -22.94
N PHE A 408 5.92 -9.30 -23.00
CA PHE A 408 6.35 -8.22 -23.88
C PHE A 408 6.43 -6.81 -23.28
N GLU A 409 5.96 -6.57 -22.04
CA GLU A 409 6.08 -5.27 -21.39
C GLU A 409 7.41 -5.15 -20.64
N HIS A 410 8.48 -5.02 -21.39
CA HIS A 410 9.86 -5.18 -20.92
C HIS A 410 10.42 -3.97 -20.18
N HIS A 411 9.79 -2.80 -20.28
CA HIS A 411 10.31 -1.59 -19.62
C HIS A 411 10.40 -1.75 -18.10
N ILE A 412 9.59 -2.64 -17.47
CA ILE A 412 9.72 -2.97 -16.04
C ILE A 412 11.15 -3.33 -15.65
N THR A 413 11.90 -4.00 -16.54
CA THR A 413 13.30 -4.34 -16.30
C THR A 413 14.18 -3.10 -16.12
N ALA A 414 13.96 -2.07 -16.92
CA ALA A 414 14.66 -0.80 -16.79
C ALA A 414 14.14 0.01 -15.59
N ASP A 415 12.85 -0.06 -15.29
CA ASP A 415 12.25 0.67 -14.16
C ASP A 415 12.85 0.22 -12.83
N VAL A 416 13.10 -1.08 -12.67
CA VAL A 416 13.83 -1.65 -11.52
C VAL A 416 15.25 -1.11 -11.43
N ALA A 417 15.95 -1.02 -12.56
CA ALA A 417 17.30 -0.45 -12.61
C ALA A 417 17.30 1.05 -12.26
N ILE A 418 16.31 1.80 -12.74
CA ILE A 418 16.14 3.23 -12.43
C ILE A 418 15.92 3.42 -10.92
N ALA A 419 15.08 2.61 -10.28
CA ALA A 419 14.87 2.65 -8.84
C ALA A 419 16.17 2.35 -8.07
N ALA A 420 16.92 1.32 -8.47
CA ALA A 420 18.21 0.98 -7.86
C ALA A 420 19.24 2.12 -8.00
N TRP A 421 19.34 2.74 -9.19
CA TRP A 421 20.21 3.89 -9.40
C TRP A 421 19.79 5.11 -8.58
N ASN A 422 18.47 5.38 -8.49
CA ASN A 422 17.94 6.49 -7.69
C ASN A 422 18.24 6.29 -6.20
N TYR A 423 18.19 5.06 -5.69
CA TYR A 423 18.58 4.76 -4.30
C TYR A 423 20.03 5.19 -4.05
N TYR A 424 20.96 4.75 -4.89
CA TYR A 424 22.35 5.18 -4.78
C TYR A 424 22.52 6.70 -4.92
N SER A 425 21.82 7.31 -5.87
CA SER A 425 21.93 8.75 -6.14
C SER A 425 21.50 9.62 -4.96
N VAL A 426 20.57 9.13 -4.13
CA VAL A 426 20.10 9.84 -2.93
C VAL A 426 20.95 9.51 -1.71
N THR A 427 21.30 8.24 -1.52
CA THR A 427 22.00 7.79 -0.30
C THR A 427 23.52 7.91 -0.40
N HIS A 428 24.07 7.88 -1.60
CA HIS A 428 25.51 7.76 -1.88
C HIS A 428 26.18 6.55 -1.22
N ASP A 429 25.41 5.51 -0.88
CA ASP A 429 25.91 4.27 -0.29
C ASP A 429 26.63 3.41 -1.33
N LYS A 430 27.96 3.50 -1.36
CA LYS A 430 28.80 2.74 -2.29
C LYS A 430 28.89 1.26 -1.96
N GLU A 431 28.72 0.88 -0.71
CA GLU A 431 28.73 -0.53 -0.29
C GLU A 431 27.46 -1.21 -0.78
N TRP A 432 26.30 -0.61 -0.53
CA TRP A 432 25.03 -1.06 -1.10
C TRP A 432 25.07 -1.11 -2.63
N LEU A 433 25.65 -0.07 -3.28
CA LEU A 433 25.80 -0.07 -4.74
C LEU A 433 26.62 -1.28 -5.22
N ARG A 434 27.73 -1.60 -4.54
CA ARG A 434 28.60 -2.74 -4.91
C ARG A 434 27.90 -4.07 -4.74
N GLU A 435 27.21 -4.26 -3.58
CA GLU A 435 26.68 -5.55 -3.19
C GLU A 435 25.33 -5.87 -3.84
N LYS A 436 24.48 -4.85 -4.04
CA LYS A 436 23.10 -5.03 -4.46
C LYS A 436 22.74 -4.22 -5.71
N GLY A 437 23.05 -2.93 -5.72
CA GLY A 437 22.69 -2.05 -6.83
C GLY A 437 23.35 -2.42 -8.15
N TYR A 438 24.67 -2.61 -8.15
CA TYR A 438 25.39 -2.94 -9.37
C TYR A 438 25.03 -4.31 -9.97
N PRO A 439 24.83 -5.38 -9.20
CA PRO A 439 24.27 -6.63 -9.74
C PRO A 439 22.95 -6.43 -10.49
N ILE A 440 22.03 -5.65 -9.93
CA ILE A 440 20.76 -5.33 -10.63
C ILE A 440 21.06 -4.57 -11.93
N LEU A 441 21.80 -3.46 -11.83
CA LEU A 441 22.10 -2.58 -12.97
C LEU A 441 22.82 -3.32 -14.10
N LYS A 442 23.80 -4.16 -13.76
CA LYS A 442 24.59 -4.95 -14.71
C LYS A 442 23.72 -5.97 -15.46
N GLU A 443 23.01 -6.81 -14.71
CA GLU A 443 22.27 -7.91 -15.31
C GLU A 443 21.08 -7.39 -16.15
N THR A 444 20.45 -6.29 -15.75
CA THR A 444 19.41 -5.64 -16.56
C THR A 444 20.00 -4.97 -17.82
N ALA A 445 21.19 -4.37 -17.74
CA ALA A 445 21.86 -3.82 -18.91
C ALA A 445 22.30 -4.92 -19.90
N ASP A 446 22.76 -6.07 -19.41
CA ASP A 446 23.06 -7.25 -20.22
C ASP A 446 21.82 -7.77 -20.95
N PHE A 447 20.64 -7.72 -20.28
CA PHE A 447 19.38 -8.03 -20.94
C PHE A 447 19.13 -7.09 -22.13
N TRP A 448 19.19 -5.78 -21.95
CA TRP A 448 18.95 -4.82 -23.02
C TRP A 448 19.96 -4.96 -24.17
N ALA A 449 21.24 -5.17 -23.86
CA ALA A 449 22.26 -5.41 -24.87
C ALA A 449 21.99 -6.67 -25.70
N SER A 450 21.36 -7.70 -25.13
CA SER A 450 20.98 -8.92 -25.83
C SER A 450 19.57 -8.85 -26.48
N ARG A 451 18.70 -7.92 -26.02
CA ARG A 451 17.30 -7.79 -26.49
C ARG A 451 17.15 -7.02 -27.79
N VAL A 452 18.08 -6.09 -28.04
CA VAL A 452 18.03 -5.28 -29.24
C VAL A 452 18.32 -6.09 -30.51
N GLU A 453 17.68 -5.73 -31.59
CA GLU A 453 17.92 -6.29 -32.91
C GLU A 453 18.73 -5.31 -33.79
N ARG A 454 19.72 -5.81 -34.48
CA ARG A 454 20.49 -4.97 -35.43
C ARG A 454 19.67 -4.66 -36.67
N ASN A 455 19.52 -3.38 -36.99
CA ASN A 455 18.83 -2.88 -38.17
C ASN A 455 19.80 -2.06 -39.06
N GLY A 456 20.92 -2.69 -39.43
CA GLY A 456 22.00 -2.08 -40.19
C GLY A 456 23.21 -1.65 -39.34
N PRO A 457 24.28 -1.12 -39.98
CA PRO A 457 25.48 -0.69 -39.27
C PRO A 457 25.17 0.44 -38.26
N GLY A 458 25.47 0.20 -36.97
CA GLY A 458 25.27 1.18 -35.90
C GLY A 458 23.81 1.56 -35.65
N LYS A 459 22.84 0.67 -35.94
CA LYS A 459 21.42 0.89 -35.66
C LYS A 459 20.83 -0.31 -34.95
N TYR A 460 20.04 -0.05 -33.92
CA TYR A 460 19.34 -1.05 -33.13
C TYR A 460 17.87 -0.72 -33.03
N ASP A 461 17.03 -1.74 -33.06
CA ASP A 461 15.58 -1.65 -32.79
C ASP A 461 15.23 -2.49 -31.58
N ILE A 462 14.24 -2.07 -30.80
CA ILE A 462 13.51 -2.90 -29.86
C ILE A 462 12.13 -3.15 -30.45
N LYS A 463 11.85 -4.40 -30.81
CA LYS A 463 10.62 -4.80 -31.52
C LYS A 463 9.69 -5.58 -30.62
N ASN A 464 8.42 -5.65 -31.03
CA ASN A 464 7.39 -6.45 -30.38
C ASN A 464 7.32 -6.19 -28.89
N VAL A 465 7.01 -4.97 -28.47
CA VAL A 465 6.77 -4.64 -27.08
C VAL A 465 5.31 -4.26 -26.84
N VAL A 466 4.86 -4.43 -25.60
CA VAL A 466 3.74 -3.67 -25.03
C VAL A 466 4.36 -2.40 -24.45
N ALA A 467 3.80 -1.25 -24.81
CA ALA A 467 4.27 0.05 -24.36
C ALA A 467 3.79 0.39 -22.93
N ALA A 468 4.35 1.43 -22.32
CA ALA A 468 3.78 2.00 -21.10
C ALA A 468 2.32 2.47 -21.34
N ASP A 469 1.99 2.95 -22.51
CA ASP A 469 0.60 2.99 -23.01
C ASP A 469 0.15 1.58 -23.40
N GLU A 470 -0.43 0.83 -22.50
CA GLU A 470 -0.84 -0.57 -22.69
C GLU A 470 -1.86 -0.79 -23.82
N TRP A 471 -2.38 0.27 -24.47
CA TRP A 471 -3.15 0.12 -25.71
C TRP A 471 -2.25 -0.08 -26.93
N ALA A 472 -0.96 0.23 -26.82
CA ALA A 472 0.03 0.03 -27.86
C ALA A 472 0.72 -1.33 -27.67
N GLU A 473 0.03 -2.40 -28.08
CA GLU A 473 0.55 -3.77 -28.05
C GLU A 473 1.23 -4.15 -29.38
N ASN A 474 2.29 -4.98 -29.31
CA ASN A 474 3.04 -5.50 -30.45
C ASN A 474 3.58 -4.38 -31.36
N VAL A 475 4.21 -3.38 -30.74
CA VAL A 475 4.79 -2.22 -31.40
C VAL A 475 6.32 -2.24 -31.39
N ASP A 476 6.93 -1.54 -32.35
CA ASP A 476 8.37 -1.43 -32.47
C ASP A 476 8.84 -0.04 -32.06
N ASN A 477 10.00 0.01 -31.41
CA ASN A 477 10.66 1.25 -31.01
C ASN A 477 9.74 2.19 -30.22
N ASN A 478 9.08 1.65 -29.19
CA ASN A 478 8.30 2.47 -28.26
C ASN A 478 9.21 3.48 -27.54
N ALA A 479 8.75 4.71 -27.42
CA ALA A 479 9.55 5.82 -26.90
C ALA A 479 9.98 5.62 -25.46
N PHE A 480 9.04 5.27 -24.56
CA PHE A 480 9.37 5.05 -23.16
C PHE A 480 10.25 3.82 -22.97
N THR A 481 9.93 2.69 -23.59
CA THR A 481 10.74 1.46 -23.51
C THR A 481 12.19 1.72 -23.98
N ASN A 482 12.37 2.42 -25.12
CA ASN A 482 13.68 2.75 -25.64
C ASN A 482 14.45 3.70 -24.72
N ALA A 483 13.80 4.73 -24.18
CA ALA A 483 14.41 5.69 -23.28
C ALA A 483 14.77 5.07 -21.92
N ALA A 484 13.91 4.19 -21.38
CA ALA A 484 14.18 3.46 -20.14
C ALA A 484 15.36 2.49 -20.31
N ALA A 485 15.42 1.75 -21.43
CA ALA A 485 16.58 0.91 -21.78
C ALA A 485 17.88 1.72 -21.85
N LYS A 486 17.87 2.89 -22.51
CA LYS A 486 19.02 3.82 -22.54
C LYS A 486 19.43 4.26 -21.14
N ALA A 487 18.48 4.66 -20.29
CA ALA A 487 18.77 5.05 -18.91
C ALA A 487 19.45 3.91 -18.14
N ASN A 488 18.95 2.69 -18.22
CA ASN A 488 19.55 1.52 -17.57
C ASN A 488 21.00 1.25 -18.06
N LEU A 489 21.23 1.23 -19.37
CA LEU A 489 22.57 1.02 -19.95
C LEU A 489 23.57 2.08 -19.49
N LYS A 490 23.14 3.34 -19.41
CA LYS A 490 23.95 4.44 -18.90
C LYS A 490 24.24 4.26 -17.39
N TYR A 491 23.25 3.96 -16.58
CA TYR A 491 23.41 3.80 -15.14
C TYR A 491 24.31 2.61 -14.79
N ALA A 492 24.21 1.50 -15.50
CA ALA A 492 25.12 0.37 -15.37
C ALA A 492 26.58 0.76 -15.69
N THR A 493 26.78 1.54 -16.76
CA THR A 493 28.09 2.06 -17.14
C THR A 493 28.66 3.01 -16.10
N ASP A 494 27.84 3.93 -15.58
CA ASP A 494 28.25 4.91 -14.56
C ASP A 494 28.55 4.21 -13.23
N ALA A 495 27.74 3.24 -12.82
CA ALA A 495 27.97 2.43 -11.62
C ALA A 495 29.27 1.62 -11.71
N ALA A 496 29.54 0.98 -12.85
CA ALA A 496 30.81 0.26 -13.08
C ALA A 496 32.01 1.19 -12.87
N LYS A 497 32.00 2.38 -13.50
CA LYS A 497 33.07 3.39 -13.36
C LYS A 497 33.26 3.85 -11.90
N LEU A 498 32.16 4.12 -11.19
CA LEU A 498 32.17 4.52 -9.77
C LEU A 498 32.78 3.47 -8.86
N LEU A 499 32.61 2.19 -9.21
CA LEU A 499 33.14 1.04 -8.47
C LEU A 499 34.55 0.64 -8.92
N GLY A 500 35.12 1.29 -9.96
CA GLY A 500 36.42 0.95 -10.55
C GLY A 500 36.39 -0.32 -11.39
N ILE A 501 35.22 -0.69 -11.92
CA ILE A 501 35.01 -1.86 -12.78
C ILE A 501 34.99 -1.37 -14.23
N ALA A 502 35.62 -2.07 -15.16
CA ALA A 502 35.52 -1.78 -16.58
C ALA A 502 34.09 -2.09 -17.07
N PRO A 503 33.35 -1.10 -17.60
CA PRO A 503 32.03 -1.35 -18.14
C PRO A 503 32.07 -2.17 -19.42
N ASP A 504 31.02 -2.90 -19.71
CA ASP A 504 30.87 -3.57 -21.02
C ASP A 504 30.71 -2.52 -22.12
N THR A 505 31.47 -2.69 -23.18
CA THR A 505 31.46 -1.75 -24.35
C THR A 505 30.16 -1.81 -25.13
N ASP A 506 29.48 -2.95 -25.14
CA ASP A 506 28.21 -3.13 -25.83
C ASP A 506 27.10 -2.27 -25.21
N TRP A 507 27.12 -1.99 -23.90
CA TRP A 507 26.12 -1.14 -23.26
C TRP A 507 26.07 0.25 -23.87
N MET A 508 27.23 0.91 -24.00
CA MET A 508 27.28 2.27 -24.59
C MET A 508 27.12 2.25 -26.10
N ASN A 509 27.49 1.18 -26.77
CA ASN A 509 27.23 1.02 -28.20
C ASN A 509 25.70 0.95 -28.46
N VAL A 510 24.97 0.14 -27.67
CA VAL A 510 23.51 0.03 -27.78
C VAL A 510 22.84 1.34 -27.34
N TYR A 511 23.26 1.95 -26.23
CA TYR A 511 22.75 3.25 -25.74
C TYR A 511 22.78 4.33 -26.85
N ASN A 512 23.89 4.46 -27.55
CA ASN A 512 24.09 5.49 -28.59
C ASN A 512 23.25 5.25 -29.85
N ASN A 513 22.76 4.04 -30.05
CA ASN A 513 22.21 3.60 -31.34
C ASN A 513 20.74 3.11 -31.25
N ILE A 514 20.12 3.09 -30.05
CA ILE A 514 18.66 2.93 -29.86
C ILE A 514 17.98 4.23 -30.29
N PRO A 515 16.96 4.23 -31.18
CA PRO A 515 16.32 5.45 -31.67
C PRO A 515 15.26 5.98 -30.67
N ILE A 516 15.14 7.30 -30.60
CA ILE A 516 13.93 8.00 -30.14
C ILE A 516 13.32 8.67 -31.36
N LEU A 517 12.21 8.15 -31.83
CA LEU A 517 11.59 8.56 -33.08
C LEU A 517 10.86 9.89 -32.94
N LYS A 518 10.82 10.69 -34.03
CA LYS A 518 10.10 11.97 -34.04
C LYS A 518 9.27 12.10 -35.32
N PHE A 519 8.19 12.84 -35.22
CA PHE A 519 7.45 13.35 -36.35
C PHE A 519 8.26 14.45 -37.08
N PRO A 520 7.91 14.79 -38.34
CA PRO A 520 8.62 15.85 -39.11
C PRO A 520 8.61 17.22 -38.44
N ASP A 521 7.60 17.49 -37.62
CA ASP A 521 7.46 18.72 -36.86
C ASP A 521 8.27 18.72 -35.54
N GLY A 522 8.92 17.59 -35.20
CA GLY A 522 9.78 17.43 -34.04
C GLY A 522 9.09 16.92 -32.77
N VAL A 523 7.78 16.65 -32.80
CA VAL A 523 7.09 15.93 -31.71
C VAL A 523 7.66 14.53 -31.59
N THR A 524 7.92 14.07 -30.37
CA THR A 524 8.37 12.71 -30.13
C THR A 524 7.26 11.72 -30.49
N LYS A 525 7.62 10.71 -31.29
CA LYS A 525 6.69 9.68 -31.76
C LYS A 525 6.65 8.53 -30.76
N GLU A 526 5.46 8.10 -30.35
CA GLU A 526 5.30 7.07 -29.31
C GLU A 526 5.89 5.72 -29.71
N HIS A 527 5.65 5.28 -30.97
CA HIS A 527 6.24 4.06 -31.52
C HIS A 527 6.33 4.15 -33.06
N ALA A 528 7.03 3.24 -33.68
CA ALA A 528 7.32 3.31 -35.12
C ALA A 528 6.07 3.47 -35.99
N ALA A 529 4.99 2.80 -35.68
CA ALA A 529 3.74 2.84 -36.46
C ALA A 529 2.73 3.91 -35.99
N TYR A 530 2.99 4.65 -34.90
CA TYR A 530 2.07 5.61 -34.30
C TYR A 530 1.73 6.76 -35.27
N LYS A 531 0.44 7.11 -35.37
CA LYS A 531 -0.11 8.14 -36.28
C LYS A 531 -0.92 9.22 -35.58
N GLY A 532 -1.01 9.18 -34.23
CA GLY A 532 -1.76 10.16 -33.43
C GLY A 532 -3.04 9.60 -32.83
N GLU A 533 -3.08 8.30 -32.61
CA GLU A 533 -4.14 7.60 -31.93
C GLU A 533 -4.31 8.10 -30.47
N LYS A 534 -5.44 7.80 -29.85
CA LYS A 534 -5.61 8.01 -28.40
C LYS A 534 -4.73 7.05 -27.62
N ILE A 535 -4.22 7.51 -26.51
CA ILE A 535 -3.41 6.76 -25.56
C ILE A 535 -4.18 6.45 -24.28
N LYS A 536 -3.96 5.30 -23.65
CA LYS A 536 -4.54 4.94 -22.34
C LYS A 536 -3.90 5.78 -21.24
N GLN A 537 -2.58 5.90 -21.28
CA GLN A 537 -1.77 6.57 -20.25
C GLN A 537 -0.50 7.18 -20.84
N GLY A 538 0.19 8.01 -20.03
CA GLY A 538 1.41 8.70 -20.47
C GLY A 538 2.53 7.72 -20.79
N ASP A 539 3.12 7.90 -21.95
CA ASP A 539 4.31 7.20 -22.47
C ASP A 539 5.41 8.21 -22.79
N VAL A 540 5.29 8.94 -23.90
CA VAL A 540 6.27 9.94 -24.35
C VAL A 540 6.60 10.99 -23.28
N ASN A 541 5.63 11.40 -22.48
CA ASN A 541 5.85 12.42 -21.46
C ASN A 541 6.76 11.94 -20.30
N LEU A 542 6.91 10.61 -20.14
CA LEU A 542 7.84 10.02 -19.18
C LEU A 542 9.32 10.20 -19.59
N LEU A 543 9.60 10.51 -20.86
CA LEU A 543 10.95 10.79 -21.33
C LEU A 543 11.52 12.07 -20.69
N ALA A 544 10.65 13.01 -20.36
CA ALA A 544 11.07 14.23 -19.67
C ALA A 544 11.19 14.00 -18.16
N TYR A 545 10.18 13.38 -17.52
CA TYR A 545 10.22 12.93 -16.14
C TYR A 545 9.59 11.53 -16.03
N PRO A 546 10.26 10.54 -15.39
CA PRO A 546 11.50 10.67 -14.59
C PRO A 546 12.81 10.54 -15.38
N LEU A 547 12.77 10.18 -16.68
CA LEU A 547 13.96 9.70 -17.41
C LEU A 547 14.98 10.80 -17.75
N LYS A 548 14.54 12.06 -17.93
CA LYS A 548 15.39 13.18 -18.38
C LYS A 548 16.10 12.92 -19.73
N GLU A 549 15.52 12.10 -20.58
CA GLU A 549 15.99 11.89 -21.95
C GLU A 549 15.64 13.10 -22.85
N VAL A 550 14.50 13.74 -22.60
CA VAL A 550 14.10 15.02 -23.20
C VAL A 550 14.22 16.11 -22.15
N THR A 551 15.15 17.05 -22.32
CA THR A 551 15.42 18.13 -21.36
C THR A 551 15.18 19.53 -21.90
N ASP A 552 15.02 19.68 -23.22
CA ASP A 552 14.68 20.96 -23.85
C ASP A 552 13.23 21.34 -23.56
N ALA A 553 13.02 22.52 -22.94
CA ALA A 553 11.70 22.96 -22.50
C ALA A 553 10.70 23.14 -23.66
N ALA A 554 11.17 23.52 -24.85
CA ALA A 554 10.29 23.68 -26.02
C ALA A 554 9.86 22.30 -26.57
N ALA A 555 10.75 21.32 -26.56
CA ALA A 555 10.44 19.95 -26.93
C ALA A 555 9.46 19.31 -25.93
N ILE A 556 9.70 19.47 -24.61
CA ILE A 556 8.80 19.00 -23.55
C ILE A 556 7.40 19.58 -23.73
N LYS A 557 7.31 20.92 -23.94
CA LYS A 557 6.03 21.57 -24.14
C LYS A 557 5.32 21.05 -25.38
N LYS A 558 6.04 20.83 -26.45
CA LYS A 558 5.50 20.34 -27.70
C LYS A 558 4.93 18.93 -27.57
N ASP A 559 5.65 18.03 -26.89
CA ASP A 559 5.18 16.68 -26.59
C ASP A 559 3.95 16.73 -25.66
N LEU A 560 3.94 17.61 -24.66
CA LEU A 560 2.81 17.79 -23.75
C LEU A 560 1.55 18.27 -24.51
N ASP A 561 1.65 19.34 -25.29
CA ASP A 561 0.54 19.89 -26.05
C ASP A 561 -0.04 18.88 -27.07
N TYR A 562 0.81 17.97 -27.55
CA TYR A 562 0.41 16.94 -28.50
C TYR A 562 -0.32 15.78 -27.81
N TYR A 563 0.19 15.25 -26.67
CA TYR A 563 -0.32 14.05 -26.03
C TYR A 563 -1.45 14.33 -25.02
N GLU A 564 -1.47 15.47 -24.32
CA GLU A 564 -2.52 15.79 -23.34
C GLU A 564 -3.96 15.62 -23.89
N PRO A 565 -4.31 16.15 -25.08
CA PRO A 565 -5.67 16.01 -25.64
C PRO A 565 -5.96 14.60 -26.19
N ARG A 566 -4.97 13.72 -26.24
CA ARG A 566 -5.10 12.34 -26.73
C ARG A 566 -5.26 11.31 -25.64
N VAL A 567 -5.11 11.70 -24.37
CA VAL A 567 -5.34 10.80 -23.24
C VAL A 567 -6.80 10.38 -23.21
N GLY A 568 -7.02 9.07 -23.23
CA GLY A 568 -8.33 8.44 -23.05
C GLY A 568 -8.73 8.35 -21.57
N GLU A 569 -9.66 7.50 -21.26
CA GLU A 569 -10.03 7.14 -19.88
C GLU A 569 -8.97 6.17 -19.32
N GLY A 570 -7.89 6.71 -18.81
CA GLY A 570 -6.76 5.97 -18.24
C GLY A 570 -6.55 6.25 -16.76
N PRO A 571 -5.52 5.62 -16.15
CA PRO A 571 -5.22 5.79 -14.75
C PRO A 571 -4.77 7.22 -14.40
N ALA A 572 -5.02 7.63 -13.16
CA ALA A 572 -4.77 8.99 -12.65
C ALA A 572 -3.28 9.41 -12.72
N MET A 573 -2.34 8.47 -12.76
CA MET A 573 -0.91 8.74 -12.83
C MET A 573 -0.49 9.57 -14.05
N THR A 574 -1.22 9.47 -15.18
CA THR A 574 -0.99 10.28 -16.37
C THR A 574 -1.09 11.79 -16.09
N HIS A 575 -2.10 12.19 -15.31
CA HIS A 575 -2.30 13.61 -14.97
C HIS A 575 -1.18 14.16 -14.09
N ALA A 576 -0.57 13.32 -13.25
CA ALA A 576 0.56 13.72 -12.42
C ALA A 576 1.78 14.11 -13.25
N ILE A 577 2.06 13.41 -14.37
CA ILE A 577 3.19 13.74 -15.26
C ILE A 577 3.00 15.11 -15.91
N PHE A 578 1.79 15.41 -16.37
CA PHE A 578 1.51 16.68 -17.02
C PHE A 578 1.69 17.89 -16.09
N LEU A 579 1.53 17.67 -14.77
CA LEU A 579 1.75 18.70 -13.75
C LEU A 579 3.20 19.19 -13.68
N PHE A 580 4.19 18.31 -13.88
CA PHE A 580 5.60 18.67 -13.75
C PHE A 580 6.09 19.69 -14.80
N TYR A 581 5.41 19.83 -15.94
CA TYR A 581 5.91 20.56 -17.10
C TYR A 581 5.20 21.88 -17.38
N ILE A 582 4.16 22.20 -16.66
CA ILE A 582 3.39 23.41 -16.90
C ILE A 582 4.04 24.57 -16.11
N HIS A 583 4.86 25.43 -16.72
CA HIS A 583 5.48 26.60 -16.10
C HIS A 583 4.86 27.92 -16.63
N GLY A 584 4.40 28.83 -15.71
CA GLY A 584 3.91 30.19 -16.00
C GLY A 584 2.64 30.59 -15.26
N SER A 585 2.35 31.89 -15.14
CA SER A 585 1.28 32.44 -14.28
C SER A 585 -0.17 32.06 -14.69
N GLU A 586 -0.46 31.93 -15.98
CA GLU A 586 -1.77 31.42 -16.46
C GLU A 586 -1.91 29.91 -16.24
N MET A 587 -0.79 29.23 -16.12
CA MET A 587 -0.70 27.80 -15.96
C MET A 587 -0.80 27.34 -14.50
N LEU A 588 -0.54 28.20 -13.53
CA LEU A 588 -0.72 27.88 -12.10
C LEU A 588 -2.16 27.46 -11.78
N ILE A 589 -3.15 28.11 -12.41
CA ILE A 589 -4.58 27.75 -12.26
C ILE A 589 -4.87 26.39 -12.91
N LYS A 590 -4.27 26.10 -14.07
CA LYS A 590 -4.38 24.80 -14.75
C LYS A 590 -3.70 23.69 -13.90
N HIS A 591 -2.54 23.99 -13.29
CA HIS A 591 -1.85 23.12 -12.34
C HIS A 591 -2.70 22.74 -11.13
N ILE A 592 -3.27 23.74 -10.47
CA ILE A 592 -4.13 23.52 -9.29
C ILE A 592 -5.36 22.69 -9.68
N LYS A 593 -5.94 22.94 -10.87
CA LYS A 593 -7.06 22.14 -11.39
C LYS A 593 -6.65 20.71 -11.69
N LEU A 594 -5.51 20.50 -12.35
CA LEU A 594 -4.98 19.18 -12.67
C LEU A 594 -4.53 18.41 -11.41
N LEU A 595 -3.87 19.09 -10.46
CA LEU A 595 -3.54 18.52 -9.17
C LEU A 595 -4.81 18.08 -8.43
N LYS A 596 -5.81 18.95 -8.34
CA LYS A 596 -7.10 18.60 -7.73
C LYS A 596 -7.84 17.52 -8.51
N SER A 597 -7.68 17.44 -9.82
CA SER A 597 -8.24 16.37 -10.66
C SER A 597 -7.50 15.05 -10.44
N ALA A 598 -6.16 15.05 -10.42
CA ALA A 598 -5.34 13.87 -10.14
C ALA A 598 -5.62 13.33 -8.73
N ILE A 599 -5.66 14.22 -7.74
CA ILE A 599 -6.00 13.90 -6.35
C ILE A 599 -7.43 13.36 -6.26
N ARG A 600 -8.41 13.99 -6.90
CA ARG A 600 -9.82 13.53 -6.92
C ARG A 600 -9.96 12.17 -7.59
N LEU A 601 -9.27 11.92 -8.71
CA LEU A 601 -9.27 10.61 -9.38
C LEU A 601 -8.67 9.52 -8.50
N ILE A 602 -7.59 9.81 -7.78
CA ILE A 602 -7.01 8.89 -6.80
C ILE A 602 -7.99 8.65 -5.63
N CYS A 603 -8.68 9.69 -5.16
CA CYS A 603 -9.71 9.57 -4.11
C CYS A 603 -10.98 8.88 -4.61
N VAL A 604 -11.40 9.10 -5.87
CA VAL A 604 -12.59 8.46 -6.47
C VAL A 604 -12.33 6.99 -6.79
N LEU A 605 -11.13 6.62 -7.23
CA LEU A 605 -10.73 5.21 -7.37
C LEU A 605 -10.71 4.44 -6.03
N ARG A 606 -10.72 5.16 -4.90
CA ARG A 606 -10.93 4.59 -3.55
C ARG A 606 -12.41 4.52 -3.15
N LEU A 607 -13.29 5.17 -3.91
CA LEU A 607 -14.73 5.20 -3.66
C LEU A 607 -15.55 4.36 -4.68
N VAL A 608 -14.88 3.67 -5.63
CA VAL A 608 -15.52 2.80 -6.63
C VAL A 608 -15.12 1.32 -6.45
#